data_931614cde003f77f31447371d78e3ed3
#
_entry.id   931614cde003f77f31447371d78e3ed3
#
_cell.length_a   1.000
_cell.length_b   1.000
_cell.length_c   1.000
_cell.angle_alpha   90.00
_cell.angle_beta   90.00
_cell.angle_gamma   90.00
#
_symmetry.space_group_name_H-M   'P 1'
#
loop_
_entity.id
_entity.type
_entity.pdbx_description
1 polymer ?
#
loop_
_entity_poly.entity_id
_entity_poly.type
_entity_poly.pdbx_seq_one_letter_code
_entity_poly.pdbx_strand_id
1 'polypeptide(L)'
;MATASNNITLTTAPTTLFDPSVDGHAAAFSITNRVGSAGNVLINIAGMHKAGDFRGIAPGLDKAFVNASAGIGLVTAKSDSTATVDCGVDRV
;
A
#
# COMPACT_ATOMS: atom_id res chain seq x y z
N MET A 1 -5.61 14.20 8.74
CA MET A 1 -4.97 13.20 7.94
C MET A 1 -5.68 11.85 8.03
N ALA A 2 -5.88 11.21 6.89
CA ALA A 2 -6.55 9.90 6.87
C ALA A 2 -5.66 8.82 7.48
N THR A 3 -6.22 8.02 8.38
CA THR A 3 -5.55 6.86 8.96
C THR A 3 -5.96 5.56 8.26
N ALA A 4 -7.00 5.61 7.45
CA ALA A 4 -7.49 4.49 6.67
C ALA A 4 -8.15 4.99 5.39
N SER A 5 -8.04 4.21 4.33
CA SER A 5 -8.69 4.46 3.04
C SER A 5 -9.25 3.14 2.52
N ASN A 6 -10.52 3.15 2.19
CA ASN A 6 -11.25 1.94 1.78
C ASN A 6 -11.72 2.07 0.34
N ASN A 7 -11.87 0.92 -0.32
CA ASN A 7 -12.40 0.82 -1.69
C ASN A 7 -11.61 1.64 -2.71
N ILE A 8 -10.30 1.66 -2.58
CA ILE A 8 -9.43 2.31 -3.56
C ILE A 8 -9.32 1.38 -4.77
N THR A 9 -9.61 1.90 -5.95
CA THR A 9 -9.45 1.13 -7.20
C THR A 9 -8.04 1.37 -7.75
N LEU A 10 -7.27 0.30 -7.89
CA LEU A 10 -5.97 0.32 -8.53
C LEU A 10 -6.08 -0.20 -9.96
N THR A 11 -5.34 0.44 -10.85
CA THR A 11 -5.21 0.04 -12.25
C THR A 11 -3.75 -0.30 -12.53
N THR A 12 -3.38 -0.44 -13.81
CA THR A 12 -1.99 -0.70 -14.19
C THR A 12 -1.09 0.53 -14.02
N ALA A 13 -1.67 1.72 -13.80
CA ALA A 13 -0.91 2.94 -13.51
C ALA A 13 -0.63 3.04 -12.00
N PRO A 14 0.61 3.39 -11.60
CA PRO A 14 0.94 3.53 -10.19
C PRO A 14 0.13 4.63 -9.51
N THR A 15 -0.29 4.36 -8.28
CA THR A 15 -1.02 5.29 -7.43
C THR A 15 -0.30 5.41 -6.09
N THR A 16 -0.16 6.63 -5.58
CA THR A 16 0.40 6.85 -4.24
C THR A 16 -0.66 6.59 -3.19
N LEU A 17 -0.38 5.65 -2.29
CA LEU A 17 -1.29 5.31 -1.19
C LEU A 17 -0.90 6.00 0.12
N PHE A 18 0.37 6.27 0.31
CA PHE A 18 0.87 6.95 1.51
C PHE A 18 2.12 7.74 1.14
N ASP A 19 2.18 8.99 1.60
CA ASP A 19 3.32 9.87 1.41
C ASP A 19 3.66 10.53 2.74
N PRO A 20 4.78 10.15 3.40
CA PRO A 20 5.11 10.69 4.70
C PRO A 20 5.38 12.20 4.70
N SER A 21 5.73 12.78 3.55
CA SER A 21 5.91 14.24 3.45
C SER A 21 4.58 14.99 3.50
N VAL A 22 3.49 14.32 3.21
CA VAL A 22 2.12 14.88 3.24
C VAL A 22 1.35 14.35 4.44
N ASP A 23 1.43 13.03 4.67
CA ASP A 23 0.60 12.33 5.64
C ASP A 23 1.25 12.23 7.03
N GLY A 24 2.54 12.51 7.14
CA GLY A 24 3.27 12.45 8.40
C GLY A 24 3.84 11.08 8.71
N HIS A 25 4.46 10.96 9.89
CA HIS A 25 5.11 9.72 10.30
C HIS A 25 4.09 8.62 10.59
N ALA A 26 4.35 7.42 10.10
CA ALA A 26 3.59 6.23 10.43
C ALA A 26 4.56 5.08 10.74
N ALA A 27 4.27 4.33 11.79
CA ALA A 27 5.08 3.19 12.21
C ALA A 27 4.79 1.94 11.37
N ALA A 28 3.56 1.82 10.86
CA ALA A 28 3.14 0.65 10.09
C ALA A 28 2.16 1.04 9.00
N PHE A 29 2.15 0.24 7.93
CA PHE A 29 1.19 0.37 6.83
C PHE A 29 0.61 -1.01 6.55
N SER A 30 -0.70 -1.10 6.43
CA SER A 30 -1.39 -2.34 6.08
C SER A 30 -2.23 -2.15 4.84
N ILE A 31 -2.37 -3.20 4.05
CA ILE A 31 -3.16 -3.19 2.83
C ILE A 31 -3.83 -4.55 2.64
N THR A 32 -5.08 -4.50 2.23
CA THR A 32 -5.86 -5.69 1.89
C THR A 32 -6.28 -5.60 0.42
N ASN A 33 -5.96 -6.64 -0.35
CA ASN A 33 -6.52 -6.80 -1.68
C ASN A 33 -7.85 -7.54 -1.51
N ARG A 34 -8.95 -6.86 -1.80
CA ARG A 34 -10.28 -7.43 -1.54
C ARG A 34 -10.56 -8.68 -2.35
N VAL A 35 -11.30 -9.58 -1.74
CA VAL A 35 -11.87 -10.74 -2.45
C VAL A 35 -12.71 -10.22 -3.61
N GLY A 36 -12.55 -10.81 -4.77
CA GLY A 36 -13.27 -10.38 -5.97
C GLY A 36 -12.49 -9.41 -6.85
N SER A 37 -11.32 -8.93 -6.41
CA SER A 37 -10.42 -8.18 -7.30
C SER A 37 -10.02 -9.03 -8.50
N ALA A 38 -9.97 -8.39 -9.68
CA ALA A 38 -9.62 -9.11 -10.91
C ALA A 38 -8.12 -9.43 -10.99
N GLY A 39 -7.28 -8.62 -10.37
CA GLY A 39 -5.83 -8.78 -10.43
C GLY A 39 -5.16 -8.71 -9.07
N ASN A 40 -3.84 -8.93 -9.09
CA ASN A 40 -3.00 -8.77 -7.93
C ASN A 40 -2.72 -7.30 -7.67
N VAL A 41 -2.47 -6.97 -6.41
CA VAL A 41 -1.88 -5.68 -6.05
C VAL A 41 -0.37 -5.82 -6.12
N LEU A 42 0.28 -4.82 -6.71
CA LEU A 42 1.74 -4.73 -6.80
C LEU A 42 2.15 -3.49 -6.02
N ILE A 43 2.86 -3.68 -4.91
CA ILE A 43 3.19 -2.60 -3.97
C ILE A 43 4.70 -2.38 -3.88
N ASN A 44 5.08 -1.11 -3.75
CA ASN A 44 6.46 -0.71 -3.49
C ASN A 44 6.47 0.31 -2.36
N ILE A 45 7.31 0.09 -1.37
CA ILE A 45 7.49 1.00 -0.24
C ILE A 45 8.95 1.49 -0.26
N ALA A 46 9.14 2.78 -0.46
CA ALA A 46 10.47 3.37 -0.45
C ALA A 46 11.18 3.14 0.89
N GLY A 47 12.43 2.76 0.82
CA GLY A 47 13.23 2.43 2.00
C GLY A 47 13.11 0.97 2.45
N MET A 48 12.06 0.25 2.06
CA MET A 48 11.88 -1.18 2.34
C MET A 48 12.08 -2.02 1.09
N HIS A 49 11.65 -1.52 -0.06
CA HIS A 49 11.79 -2.20 -1.34
C HIS A 49 12.71 -1.40 -2.25
N LYS A 50 13.43 -2.10 -3.10
CA LYS A 50 14.23 -1.46 -4.13
C LYS A 50 13.32 -0.72 -5.10
N ALA A 51 13.77 0.43 -5.60
CA ALA A 51 12.99 1.20 -6.57
C ALA A 51 12.62 0.32 -7.78
N GLY A 52 11.34 0.32 -8.12
CA GLY A 52 10.81 -0.50 -9.22
C GLY A 52 10.54 -1.96 -8.87
N ASP A 53 10.85 -2.39 -7.65
CA ASP A 53 10.59 -3.76 -7.20
C ASP A 53 9.22 -3.81 -6.51
N PHE A 54 8.20 -4.17 -7.27
CA PHE A 54 6.84 -4.27 -6.77
C PHE A 54 6.56 -5.69 -6.26
N ARG A 55 5.98 -5.76 -5.06
CA ARG A 55 5.65 -7.02 -4.40
C ARG A 55 4.17 -7.32 -4.55
N GLY A 56 3.85 -8.57 -4.90
CA GLY A 56 2.48 -8.99 -5.20
C GLY A 56 1.67 -9.38 -3.99
N ILE A 57 0.38 -9.01 -4.01
CA ILE A 57 -0.61 -9.41 -3.02
C ILE A 57 -1.82 -9.93 -3.79
N ALA A 58 -2.11 -11.22 -3.64
CA ALA A 58 -3.21 -11.85 -4.35
C ALA A 58 -4.58 -11.40 -3.78
N PRO A 59 -5.67 -11.49 -4.58
CA PRO A 59 -7.00 -11.19 -4.07
C PRO A 59 -7.35 -12.01 -2.82
N GLY A 60 -7.93 -11.34 -1.84
CA GLY A 60 -8.31 -11.95 -0.57
C GLY A 60 -7.20 -11.99 0.47
N LEU A 61 -6.00 -11.54 0.13
CA LEU A 61 -4.86 -11.50 1.07
C LEU A 61 -4.61 -10.08 1.55
N ASP A 62 -3.99 -9.99 2.71
CA ASP A 62 -3.55 -8.73 3.29
C ASP A 62 -2.08 -8.82 3.70
N LYS A 63 -1.44 -7.66 3.82
CA LYS A 63 -0.07 -7.54 4.30
C LYS A 63 0.07 -6.32 5.19
N ALA A 64 0.94 -6.45 6.19
CA ALA A 64 1.34 -5.35 7.05
C ALA A 64 2.86 -5.16 6.96
N PHE A 65 3.27 -3.91 6.94
CA PHE A 65 4.67 -3.50 6.88
C PHE A 65 4.95 -2.63 8.09
N VAL A 66 6.04 -2.89 8.79
CA VAL A 66 6.38 -2.17 10.02
C VAL A 66 7.78 -1.59 9.89
N ASN A 67 7.91 -0.32 10.23
CA ASN A 67 9.20 0.35 10.37
C ASN A 67 9.06 1.45 11.42
N ALA A 68 9.04 1.03 12.68
CA ALA A 68 8.68 1.92 13.79
C ALA A 68 9.68 3.06 14.01
N SER A 69 10.97 2.82 13.79
CA SER A 69 11.99 3.84 14.05
C SER A 69 12.12 4.85 12.92
N ALA A 70 12.27 4.38 11.68
CA ALA A 70 12.42 5.27 10.52
C ALA A 70 11.09 5.72 9.93
N GLY A 71 10.02 4.97 10.19
CA GLY A 71 8.71 5.21 9.62
C GLY A 71 8.54 4.60 8.23
N ILE A 72 7.29 4.51 7.81
CA ILE A 72 6.93 4.03 6.47
C ILE A 72 7.26 5.12 5.45
N GLY A 73 7.98 4.75 4.40
CA GLY A 73 8.29 5.64 3.30
C GLY A 73 7.13 5.79 2.32
N LEU A 74 7.40 6.38 1.17
CA LEU A 74 6.41 6.55 0.11
C LEU A 74 5.89 5.18 -0.34
N VAL A 75 4.58 5.00 -0.29
CA VAL A 75 3.92 3.76 -0.73
C VAL A 75 3.25 4.00 -2.06
N THR A 76 3.69 3.28 -3.08
CA THR A 76 3.05 3.28 -4.40
C THR A 76 2.53 1.89 -4.71
N ALA A 77 1.41 1.82 -5.37
CA ALA A 77 0.79 0.55 -5.74
C ALA A 77 0.13 0.64 -7.10
N LYS A 78 0.07 -0.49 -7.77
CA LYS A 78 -0.65 -0.67 -9.02
C LYS A 78 -1.22 -2.08 -9.04
N SER A 79 -1.94 -2.42 -10.09
CA SER A 79 -2.42 -3.78 -10.30
C SER A 79 -1.89 -4.30 -11.64
N ASP A 80 -1.80 -5.61 -11.79
CA ASP A 80 -1.55 -6.23 -13.09
C ASP A 80 -2.82 -6.26 -13.96
N SER A 81 -3.94 -5.85 -13.40
CA SER A 81 -5.24 -5.70 -14.08
C SER A 81 -6.01 -4.58 -13.37
N THR A 82 -6.96 -4.95 -12.52
CA THR A 82 -7.64 -4.03 -11.59
C THR A 82 -7.78 -4.71 -10.24
N ALA A 83 -7.70 -3.91 -9.18
CA ALA A 83 -7.87 -4.41 -7.83
C ALA A 83 -8.54 -3.34 -6.98
N THR A 84 -9.39 -3.79 -6.06
CA THR A 84 -9.97 -2.93 -5.03
C THR A 84 -9.28 -3.22 -3.72
N VAL A 85 -8.74 -2.19 -3.09
CA VAL A 85 -7.94 -2.34 -1.87
C VAL A 85 -8.47 -1.48 -0.75
N ASP A 86 -8.20 -1.93 0.45
CA ASP A 86 -8.31 -1.14 1.68
C ASP A 86 -6.92 -0.99 2.26
N CYS A 87 -6.58 0.18 2.75
CA CYS A 87 -5.28 0.38 3.40
C CYS A 87 -5.42 1.31 4.60
N GLY A 88 -4.44 1.23 5.48
CA GLY A 88 -4.40 2.05 6.67
C GLY A 88 -2.99 2.18 7.21
N VAL A 89 -2.79 3.16 8.09
CA VAL A 89 -1.52 3.39 8.74
C VAL A 89 -1.71 3.36 10.25
N ASP A 90 -0.68 2.89 10.92
CA ASP A 90 -0.61 2.92 12.38
C ASP A 90 0.38 4.00 12.79
N ARG A 91 -0.12 4.96 13.55
CA ARG A 91 0.67 6.05 14.09
C ARG A 91 0.84 5.84 15.56
N VAL A 92 1.99 5.64 15.93
CA VAL A 92 2.30 5.48 17.35
C VAL A 92 2.47 6.82 18.02
#